data_c4c01c3dd707fa394cd9c6bea5ec9286
#
_entry.id   c4c01c3dd707fa394cd9c6bea5ec9286
#
_cell.length_a   1.000
_cell.length_b   1.000
_cell.length_c   1.000
_cell.angle_alpha   90.00
_cell.angle_beta   90.00
_cell.angle_gamma   90.00
#
_symmetry.space_group_name_H-M   'P 1'
#
loop_
_entity.id
_entity.type
_entity.pdbx_description
1 polymer ?
#
loop_
_entity_poly.entity_id
_entity_poly.type
_entity_poly.pdbx_seq_one_letter_code
_entity_poly.pdbx_strand_id
1 'polypeptide(L)'
;MRHLPVIFFALLVSVQALFAAEPERIMLTGDWEFRQAGSETWYKAEVPGCVHTDLLENGLIEDPFYGRNEKSLQWIGEKDWEYRKIFRIEDNERLVGNVHMVLEGVDTYAEISINGLPVGTADNMFRTWRFDIKDILKDGDNEILIRFGSVFRHDMPKYLDAPYRLMAWPNNDQSDIWLSLYARKAGYHYGWDWGPRLITCGVWKPAYIEFWNDFKIEAVHVKTLSLDSPSVKTGRAHKAVMQAEIAIVADKPTEAVISVEEEGKVLCSDRYSLIEGVNDITCDFVLKKPSLWWCNGYGRQDIHEFTVDVQTESSSASYIQKAGVRTIDVIRQDDAWGKSMSLRLNGYDVFCKGANWIPVDNFPTRRCRSDYAELTGAAAEAGMNMLRVWGGGLYEHEDFYDACDSLGIMVWQDMAFACGMFPSDEAYLQSVTAE
;
A
#
# COMPACT_ATOMS: atom_id res chain seq x y z
N MET A 1 73.89 -23.92 -13.42
CA MET A 1 72.48 -23.96 -13.06
C MET A 1 72.14 -22.62 -12.44
N ARG A 2 71.37 -21.78 -13.19
CA ARG A 2 70.93 -20.44 -12.70
C ARG A 2 69.52 -20.56 -12.14
N HIS A 3 69.33 -20.26 -10.85
CA HIS A 3 68.01 -20.18 -10.22
C HIS A 3 67.38 -18.83 -10.57
N LEU A 4 66.22 -18.84 -11.28
CA LEU A 4 65.33 -17.68 -11.39
C LEU A 4 64.42 -17.62 -10.16
N PRO A 5 64.23 -16.44 -9.54
CA PRO A 5 63.22 -16.28 -8.51
C PRO A 5 61.83 -16.12 -9.14
N VAL A 6 60.85 -16.93 -8.68
CA VAL A 6 59.46 -16.80 -8.99
C VAL A 6 58.89 -15.65 -8.10
N ILE A 7 58.54 -14.54 -8.73
CA ILE A 7 57.85 -13.42 -8.04
C ILE A 7 56.36 -13.77 -8.00
N PHE A 8 55.85 -14.06 -6.80
CA PHE A 8 54.42 -14.15 -6.54
C PHE A 8 53.83 -12.74 -6.47
N PHE A 9 53.06 -12.35 -7.48
CA PHE A 9 52.18 -11.17 -7.36
C PHE A 9 50.96 -11.59 -6.56
N ALA A 10 50.90 -11.19 -5.28
CA ALA A 10 49.68 -11.26 -4.51
C ALA A 10 48.74 -10.12 -4.97
N LEU A 11 47.68 -10.49 -5.69
CA LEU A 11 46.55 -9.58 -5.92
C LEU A 11 45.89 -9.35 -4.58
N LEU A 12 46.11 -8.18 -3.98
CA LEU A 12 45.29 -7.68 -2.90
C LEU A 12 43.95 -7.25 -3.53
N VAL A 13 42.95 -8.14 -3.47
CA VAL A 13 41.54 -7.74 -3.66
C VAL A 13 41.16 -6.99 -2.39
N SER A 14 41.13 -5.68 -2.46
CA SER A 14 40.49 -4.87 -1.41
C SER A 14 39.00 -5.13 -1.48
N VAL A 15 38.47 -5.93 -0.57
CA VAL A 15 37.04 -6.02 -0.32
C VAL A 15 36.67 -4.68 0.30
N GLN A 16 36.19 -3.75 -0.53
CA GLN A 16 35.49 -2.57 0.00
C GLN A 16 34.21 -3.07 0.67
N ALA A 17 34.03 -2.76 1.94
CA ALA A 17 32.77 -3.02 2.63
C ALA A 17 31.72 -2.12 1.95
N LEU A 18 30.78 -2.74 1.21
CA LEU A 18 29.60 -2.05 0.70
C LEU A 18 28.70 -1.75 1.89
N PHE A 19 28.20 -0.55 1.96
CA PHE A 19 27.20 -0.19 2.96
C PHE A 19 25.83 -0.64 2.47
N ALA A 20 24.97 -1.12 3.39
CA ALA A 20 23.59 -1.41 3.07
C ALA A 20 22.86 -0.11 2.70
N ALA A 21 22.17 -0.12 1.55
CA ALA A 21 21.35 1.00 1.09
C ALA A 21 19.88 0.84 1.49
N GLU A 22 19.55 -0.18 2.31
CA GLU A 22 18.20 -0.31 2.85
C GLU A 22 17.89 0.86 3.77
N PRO A 23 16.71 1.48 3.60
CA PRO A 23 16.30 2.59 4.46
C PRO A 23 16.23 2.16 5.92
N GLU A 24 16.88 2.91 6.80
CA GLU A 24 16.66 2.77 8.24
C GLU A 24 15.34 3.45 8.61
N ARG A 25 14.52 2.83 9.49
CA ARG A 25 13.23 3.36 9.88
C ARG A 25 13.07 3.47 11.39
N ILE A 26 12.61 4.63 11.83
CA ILE A 26 12.09 4.82 13.18
C ILE A 26 10.58 4.77 13.10
N MET A 27 9.99 3.69 13.62
CA MET A 27 8.53 3.54 13.62
C MET A 27 7.88 4.55 14.58
N LEU A 28 6.87 5.24 14.11
CA LEU A 28 6.09 6.20 14.87
C LEU A 28 4.81 5.54 15.46
N THR A 29 4.94 4.32 15.97
CA THR A 29 3.84 3.58 16.62
C THR A 29 3.80 3.88 18.12
N GLY A 30 2.64 3.63 18.77
CA GLY A 30 2.46 3.79 20.22
C GLY A 30 2.66 5.23 20.75
N ASP A 31 2.29 5.48 21.98
CA ASP A 31 2.48 6.74 22.73
C ASP A 31 2.10 8.02 21.96
N TRP A 32 1.03 7.97 21.20
CA TRP A 32 0.38 9.14 20.63
C TRP A 32 -0.65 9.67 21.62
N GLU A 33 -0.95 10.95 21.48
CA GLU A 33 -2.03 11.60 22.20
C GLU A 33 -2.94 12.31 21.19
N PHE A 34 -4.24 12.36 21.50
CA PHE A 34 -5.20 13.08 20.68
C PHE A 34 -6.10 13.97 21.53
N ARG A 35 -6.73 14.96 20.87
CA ARG A 35 -7.76 15.80 21.44
C ARG A 35 -8.69 16.35 20.37
N GLN A 36 -9.88 16.78 20.76
CA GLN A 36 -10.67 17.67 19.92
C GLN A 36 -9.92 19.02 19.80
N ALA A 37 -9.78 19.54 18.59
CA ALA A 37 -9.07 20.80 18.38
C ALA A 37 -9.66 21.93 19.20
N GLY A 38 -8.78 22.67 19.89
CA GLY A 38 -9.16 23.73 20.82
C GLY A 38 -9.49 23.27 22.25
N SER A 39 -9.46 21.96 22.54
CA SER A 39 -9.54 21.44 23.91
C SER A 39 -8.18 21.52 24.59
N GLU A 40 -8.16 21.67 25.92
CA GLU A 40 -6.92 21.65 26.71
C GLU A 40 -6.46 20.23 27.03
N THR A 41 -7.38 19.26 27.11
CA THR A 41 -7.08 17.90 27.59
C THR A 41 -6.65 17.00 26.45
N TRP A 42 -5.51 16.37 26.61
CA TRP A 42 -4.99 15.33 25.75
C TRP A 42 -5.31 13.94 26.30
N TYR A 43 -5.66 13.02 25.47
CA TYR A 43 -5.96 11.62 25.76
C TYR A 43 -5.02 10.71 24.99
N LYS A 44 -4.82 9.48 25.47
CA LYS A 44 -3.99 8.49 24.80
C LYS A 44 -4.61 8.12 23.45
N ALA A 45 -3.78 7.98 22.42
CA ALA A 45 -4.17 7.53 21.09
C ALA A 45 -3.26 6.38 20.60
N GLU A 46 -3.76 5.63 19.64
CA GLU A 46 -2.99 4.63 18.90
C GLU A 46 -2.77 5.04 17.44
N VAL A 47 -1.57 4.74 16.92
CA VAL A 47 -1.24 4.83 15.49
C VAL A 47 -0.52 3.55 15.10
N PRO A 48 -1.02 2.80 14.08
CA PRO A 48 -2.24 3.09 13.29
C PRO A 48 -3.53 3.04 14.10
N GLY A 49 -4.43 4.01 13.85
CA GLY A 49 -5.68 4.16 14.59
C GLY A 49 -6.66 5.13 13.95
N CYS A 50 -7.77 5.37 14.63
CA CYS A 50 -8.72 6.41 14.26
C CYS A 50 -9.40 7.01 15.50
N VAL A 51 -9.96 8.21 15.33
CA VAL A 51 -10.59 8.96 16.43
C VAL A 51 -11.69 8.19 17.15
N HIS A 52 -12.46 7.35 16.47
CA HIS A 52 -13.52 6.58 17.09
C HIS A 52 -12.99 5.50 18.04
N THR A 53 -11.94 4.79 17.61
CA THR A 53 -11.28 3.79 18.47
C THR A 53 -10.64 4.43 19.68
N ASP A 54 -9.96 5.56 19.48
CA ASP A 54 -9.31 6.29 20.58
C ASP A 54 -10.32 6.84 21.58
N LEU A 55 -11.45 7.40 21.10
CA LEU A 55 -12.54 7.86 21.98
C LEU A 55 -13.16 6.70 22.78
N LEU A 56 -13.33 5.55 22.14
CA LEU A 56 -13.91 4.36 22.77
C LEU A 56 -12.97 3.80 23.86
N GLU A 57 -11.69 3.68 23.58
CA GLU A 57 -10.68 3.16 24.52
C GLU A 57 -10.50 4.06 25.74
N ASN A 58 -10.66 5.37 25.57
CA ASN A 58 -10.63 6.32 26.69
C ASN A 58 -11.98 6.44 27.43
N GLY A 59 -13.01 5.66 27.03
CA GLY A 59 -14.32 5.70 27.67
C GLY A 59 -15.09 7.03 27.46
N LEU A 60 -14.75 7.78 26.40
CA LEU A 60 -15.35 9.07 26.05
C LEU A 60 -16.63 8.92 25.22
N ILE A 61 -16.82 7.76 24.63
CA ILE A 61 -18.03 7.37 23.90
C ILE A 61 -18.43 5.94 24.29
N GLU A 62 -19.70 5.62 24.07
CA GLU A 62 -20.20 4.25 24.16
C GLU A 62 -19.93 3.49 22.84
N ASP A 63 -20.00 2.14 22.89
CA ASP A 63 -19.82 1.30 21.73
C ASP A 63 -20.73 1.73 20.56
N PRO A 64 -20.16 2.16 19.43
CA PRO A 64 -20.92 2.60 18.25
C PRO A 64 -21.88 1.55 17.68
N PHE A 65 -21.56 0.27 17.85
CA PHE A 65 -22.33 -0.86 17.30
C PHE A 65 -23.46 -1.33 18.23
N TYR A 66 -23.53 -0.80 19.46
CA TYR A 66 -24.59 -1.18 20.36
C TYR A 66 -25.85 -0.34 20.17
N GLY A 67 -26.96 -1.00 19.85
CA GLY A 67 -28.30 -0.40 19.78
C GLY A 67 -28.39 0.71 18.72
N ARG A 68 -28.46 1.97 19.15
CA ARG A 68 -28.57 3.15 18.29
C ARG A 68 -27.49 4.20 18.59
N ASN A 69 -26.39 3.79 19.22
CA ASN A 69 -25.32 4.69 19.63
C ASN A 69 -24.68 5.43 18.44
N GLU A 70 -24.58 4.78 17.28
CA GLU A 70 -24.15 5.39 16.03
C GLU A 70 -24.76 6.78 15.81
N LYS A 71 -26.09 6.91 16.05
CA LYS A 71 -26.81 8.16 15.79
C LYS A 71 -26.39 9.32 16.70
N SER A 72 -25.96 8.99 17.92
CA SER A 72 -25.49 9.99 18.89
C SER A 72 -24.03 10.39 18.66
N LEU A 73 -23.29 9.68 17.80
CA LEU A 73 -21.86 9.86 17.58
C LEU A 73 -21.52 10.63 16.28
N GLN A 74 -22.54 11.11 15.55
CA GLN A 74 -22.33 11.82 14.27
C GLN A 74 -21.50 13.10 14.43
N TRP A 75 -21.53 13.71 15.59
CA TRP A 75 -20.76 14.91 15.92
C TRP A 75 -19.25 14.72 15.78
N ILE A 76 -18.73 13.49 15.86
CA ILE A 76 -17.30 13.19 15.79
C ILE A 76 -16.74 13.60 14.42
N GLY A 77 -17.42 13.26 13.34
CA GLY A 77 -17.02 13.64 11.97
C GLY A 77 -17.16 15.14 11.67
N GLU A 78 -17.92 15.89 12.50
CA GLU A 78 -18.11 17.34 12.35
C GLU A 78 -17.01 18.17 13.02
N LYS A 79 -16.18 17.56 13.87
CA LYS A 79 -15.13 18.22 14.63
C LYS A 79 -13.77 18.08 13.98
N ASP A 80 -12.89 19.03 14.27
CA ASP A 80 -11.47 18.91 14.00
C ASP A 80 -10.81 18.19 15.17
N TRP A 81 -9.79 17.41 14.87
CA TRP A 81 -9.03 16.63 15.83
C TRP A 81 -7.54 16.90 15.70
N GLU A 82 -6.81 16.80 16.78
CA GLU A 82 -5.37 16.95 16.81
C GLU A 82 -4.74 15.70 17.41
N TYR A 83 -3.68 15.22 16.75
CA TYR A 83 -2.85 14.10 17.19
C TYR A 83 -1.42 14.59 17.35
N ARG A 84 -0.77 14.23 18.45
CA ARG A 84 0.63 14.56 18.65
C ARG A 84 1.44 13.36 19.10
N LYS A 85 2.73 13.38 18.76
CA LYS A 85 3.73 12.43 19.24
C LYS A 85 5.05 13.15 19.50
N ILE A 86 5.68 12.83 20.62
CA ILE A 86 7.07 13.18 20.88
C ILE A 86 7.91 11.95 20.53
N PHE A 87 8.95 12.14 19.74
CA PHE A 87 9.92 11.13 19.40
C PHE A 87 11.34 11.70 19.51
N ARG A 88 12.33 10.83 19.72
CA ARG A 88 13.70 11.23 19.94
C ARG A 88 14.60 10.79 18.81
N ILE A 89 15.47 11.68 18.36
CA ILE A 89 16.59 11.41 17.48
C ILE A 89 17.86 11.43 18.34
N GLU A 90 18.57 10.30 18.42
CA GLU A 90 19.74 10.15 19.30
C GLU A 90 21.08 10.24 18.58
N ASP A 91 21.06 10.22 17.25
CA ASP A 91 22.25 10.16 16.41
C ASP A 91 22.22 11.25 15.34
N ASN A 92 23.12 12.23 15.46
CA ASN A 92 23.26 13.30 14.46
C ASN A 92 23.69 12.76 13.08
N GLU A 93 24.30 11.57 12.99
CA GLU A 93 24.67 10.98 11.70
C GLU A 93 23.44 10.61 10.89
N ARG A 94 22.30 10.34 11.53
CA ARG A 94 21.02 10.07 10.86
C ARG A 94 20.45 11.30 10.13
N LEU A 95 20.90 12.48 10.49
CA LEU A 95 20.56 13.73 9.79
C LEU A 95 21.36 13.94 8.50
N VAL A 96 22.28 13.03 8.19
CA VAL A 96 23.04 13.00 6.94
C VAL A 96 22.27 12.17 5.91
N GLY A 97 22.14 12.69 4.68
CA GLY A 97 21.40 12.02 3.61
C GLY A 97 19.95 12.49 3.48
N ASN A 98 19.07 11.61 3.07
CA ASN A 98 17.65 11.90 2.88
C ASN A 98 16.86 11.44 4.11
N VAL A 99 16.02 12.33 4.64
CA VAL A 99 15.20 12.07 5.82
C VAL A 99 13.76 12.44 5.54
N HIS A 100 12.91 11.43 5.49
CA HIS A 100 11.49 11.63 5.19
C HIS A 100 10.60 11.13 6.32
N MET A 101 9.58 11.90 6.63
CA MET A 101 8.42 11.36 7.35
C MET A 101 7.50 10.69 6.33
N VAL A 102 7.17 9.44 6.57
CA VAL A 102 6.28 8.64 5.73
C VAL A 102 5.03 8.30 6.51
N LEU A 103 3.89 8.63 5.94
CA LEU A 103 2.56 8.28 6.44
C LEU A 103 1.87 7.45 5.36
N GLU A 104 1.75 6.14 5.55
CA GLU A 104 1.21 5.24 4.52
C GLU A 104 -0.31 5.37 4.33
N GLY A 105 -0.99 6.02 5.27
CA GLY A 105 -2.41 6.32 5.16
C GLY A 105 -2.87 7.36 6.16
N VAL A 106 -3.41 8.46 5.65
CA VAL A 106 -3.94 9.60 6.44
C VAL A 106 -5.41 9.81 6.07
N ASP A 107 -6.31 9.63 7.01
CA ASP A 107 -7.74 9.75 6.83
C ASP A 107 -8.27 11.06 7.45
N THR A 108 -8.55 12.09 6.70
CA THR A 108 -8.38 12.35 5.25
C THR A 108 -7.68 13.69 5.05
N TYR A 109 -8.31 14.79 5.53
CA TYR A 109 -7.76 16.15 5.44
C TYR A 109 -6.88 16.42 6.65
N ALA A 110 -5.61 16.59 6.45
CA ALA A 110 -4.66 16.80 7.54
C ALA A 110 -3.66 17.92 7.22
N GLU A 111 -3.35 18.70 8.25
CA GLU A 111 -2.23 19.64 8.30
C GLU A 111 -1.16 19.03 9.21
N ILE A 112 0.06 18.91 8.72
CA ILE A 112 1.15 18.23 9.41
C ILE A 112 2.24 19.25 9.76
N SER A 113 2.70 19.23 11.01
CA SER A 113 3.80 20.06 11.47
C SER A 113 4.78 19.24 12.33
N ILE A 114 6.06 19.64 12.32
CA ILE A 114 7.10 19.10 13.17
C ILE A 114 7.79 20.29 13.87
N ASN A 115 7.96 20.21 15.19
CA ASN A 115 8.54 21.27 16.01
C ASN A 115 7.86 22.64 15.82
N GLY A 116 6.56 22.64 15.52
CA GLY A 116 5.77 23.84 15.25
C GLY A 116 5.96 24.44 13.84
N LEU A 117 6.78 23.81 12.98
CA LEU A 117 6.97 24.22 11.59
C LEU A 117 6.08 23.39 10.66
N PRO A 118 5.35 24.01 9.70
CA PRO A 118 4.52 23.27 8.76
C PRO A 118 5.39 22.38 7.85
N VAL A 119 4.96 21.13 7.66
CA VAL A 119 5.62 20.13 6.82
C VAL A 119 4.85 19.92 5.53
N GLY A 120 3.52 19.83 5.61
CA GLY A 120 2.66 19.62 4.45
C GLY A 120 1.23 19.30 4.83
N THR A 121 0.45 18.89 3.83
CA THR A 121 -0.97 18.54 3.97
C THR A 121 -1.27 17.21 3.31
N ALA A 122 -2.35 16.54 3.77
CA ALA A 122 -2.91 15.37 3.13
C ALA A 122 -4.40 15.58 2.87
N ASP A 123 -4.93 14.98 1.77
CA ASP A 123 -6.32 15.10 1.35
C ASP A 123 -6.91 13.81 0.74
N ASN A 124 -6.17 12.71 0.85
CA ASN A 124 -6.53 11.42 0.26
C ASN A 124 -6.08 10.29 1.19
N MET A 125 -7.03 9.46 1.67
CA MET A 125 -6.71 8.39 2.61
C MET A 125 -5.99 7.18 1.99
N PHE A 126 -6.01 7.06 0.68
CA PHE A 126 -5.46 5.89 -0.03
C PHE A 126 -4.01 6.08 -0.49
N ARG A 127 -3.46 7.30 -0.33
CA ARG A 127 -2.09 7.63 -0.73
C ARG A 127 -1.11 7.49 0.43
N THR A 128 0.12 7.08 0.09
CA THR A 128 1.27 7.26 0.97
C THR A 128 1.80 8.69 0.82
N TRP A 129 1.93 9.38 1.93
CA TRP A 129 2.44 10.74 2.02
C TRP A 129 3.89 10.73 2.49
N ARG A 130 4.76 11.43 1.75
CA ARG A 130 6.18 11.55 2.08
C ARG A 130 6.55 13.02 2.15
N PHE A 131 7.20 13.41 3.24
CA PHE A 131 7.61 14.77 3.50
C PHE A 131 9.09 14.79 3.82
N ASP A 132 9.86 15.59 3.10
CA ASP A 132 11.25 15.88 3.48
C ASP A 132 11.25 16.70 4.78
N ILE A 133 11.91 16.17 5.79
CA ILE A 133 11.96 16.76 7.13
C ILE A 133 13.38 16.96 7.64
N LYS A 134 14.37 16.73 6.79
CA LYS A 134 15.79 16.79 7.15
C LYS A 134 16.19 18.06 7.91
N ASP A 135 15.80 19.20 7.36
CA ASP A 135 16.16 20.51 7.91
C ASP A 135 15.29 20.93 9.12
N ILE A 136 14.24 20.17 9.41
CA ILE A 136 13.29 20.46 10.50
C ILE A 136 13.61 19.66 11.76
N LEU A 137 14.18 18.46 11.59
CA LEU A 137 14.57 17.61 12.70
C LEU A 137 15.77 18.19 13.45
N LYS A 138 15.75 17.98 14.75
CA LYS A 138 16.86 18.36 15.66
C LYS A 138 17.26 17.14 16.48
N ASP A 139 18.47 17.18 16.98
CA ASP A 139 18.95 16.20 17.95
C ASP A 139 18.13 16.29 19.24
N GLY A 140 17.81 15.15 19.83
CA GLY A 140 16.92 15.05 20.99
C GLY A 140 15.44 14.96 20.63
N ASP A 141 14.60 15.55 21.46
CA ASP A 141 13.15 15.43 21.35
C ASP A 141 12.57 16.29 20.21
N ASN A 142 11.75 15.68 19.38
CA ASN A 142 10.99 16.28 18.29
C ASN A 142 9.52 16.03 18.51
N GLU A 143 8.66 16.99 18.17
CA GLU A 143 7.21 16.86 18.27
C GLU A 143 6.58 16.85 16.88
N ILE A 144 5.78 15.85 16.59
CA ILE A 144 4.85 15.81 15.45
C ILE A 144 3.49 16.25 15.96
N LEU A 145 2.84 17.17 15.24
CA LEU A 145 1.45 17.53 15.41
C LEU A 145 0.72 17.39 14.07
N ILE A 146 -0.33 16.57 14.05
CA ILE A 146 -1.22 16.38 12.90
C ILE A 146 -2.59 16.90 13.28
N ARG A 147 -3.10 17.89 12.53
CA ARG A 147 -4.44 18.42 12.70
C ARG A 147 -5.34 17.91 11.58
N PHE A 148 -6.33 17.10 11.94
CA PHE A 148 -7.36 16.61 11.05
C PHE A 148 -8.51 17.60 10.97
N GLY A 149 -8.79 18.07 9.78
CA GLY A 149 -9.96 18.92 9.50
C GLY A 149 -11.22 18.08 9.25
N SER A 150 -12.35 18.54 9.75
CA SER A 150 -13.64 17.92 9.48
C SER A 150 -13.94 17.87 7.98
N VAL A 151 -14.36 16.71 7.47
CA VAL A 151 -14.81 16.55 6.08
C VAL A 151 -15.97 17.50 5.75
N PHE A 152 -16.84 17.79 6.71
CA PHE A 152 -17.93 18.76 6.53
C PHE A 152 -17.40 20.15 6.22
N ARG A 153 -16.37 20.60 6.94
CA ARG A 153 -15.77 21.91 6.70
C ARG A 153 -15.12 22.01 5.35
N HIS A 154 -14.43 20.94 4.91
CA HIS A 154 -13.72 20.92 3.64
C HIS A 154 -14.64 20.75 2.42
N ASP A 155 -15.68 19.93 2.55
CA ASP A 155 -16.46 19.51 1.39
C ASP A 155 -17.80 20.24 1.25
N MET A 156 -18.33 20.84 2.34
CA MET A 156 -19.55 21.63 2.27
C MET A 156 -19.42 22.81 1.28
N PRO A 157 -18.35 23.59 1.25
CA PRO A 157 -18.16 24.63 0.22
C PRO A 157 -18.21 24.06 -1.18
N LYS A 158 -17.51 22.95 -1.45
CA LYS A 158 -17.52 22.27 -2.76
C LYS A 158 -18.92 21.83 -3.15
N TYR A 159 -19.68 21.28 -2.20
CA TYR A 159 -21.07 20.87 -2.42
C TYR A 159 -22.00 22.06 -2.72
N LEU A 160 -21.82 23.20 -2.04
CA LEU A 160 -22.65 24.39 -2.22
C LEU A 160 -22.33 25.14 -3.53
N ASP A 161 -21.05 25.21 -3.91
CA ASP A 161 -20.56 25.94 -5.07
C ASP A 161 -20.65 25.10 -6.37
N ALA A 162 -20.92 23.80 -6.28
CA ALA A 162 -21.06 22.94 -7.44
C ALA A 162 -22.18 23.43 -8.37
N PRO A 163 -21.92 23.57 -9.70
CA PRO A 163 -22.92 24.06 -10.66
C PRO A 163 -24.13 23.14 -10.81
N TYR A 164 -23.97 21.88 -10.37
CA TYR A 164 -25.01 20.86 -10.31
C TYR A 164 -24.73 19.91 -9.16
N ARG A 165 -25.76 19.25 -8.66
CA ARG A 165 -25.63 18.27 -7.59
C ARG A 165 -25.00 16.99 -8.14
N LEU A 166 -23.88 16.59 -7.57
CA LEU A 166 -23.36 15.24 -7.79
C LEU A 166 -24.27 14.25 -7.06
N MET A 167 -24.62 13.17 -7.74
CA MET A 167 -25.55 12.19 -7.20
C MET A 167 -24.77 11.04 -6.53
N ALA A 168 -25.02 10.85 -5.23
CA ALA A 168 -24.73 9.60 -4.55
C ALA A 168 -25.97 8.70 -4.60
N TRP A 169 -25.78 7.39 -4.67
CA TRP A 169 -26.88 6.47 -4.52
C TRP A 169 -27.35 6.45 -3.05
N PRO A 170 -28.64 6.19 -2.74
CA PRO A 170 -29.17 6.32 -1.37
C PRO A 170 -28.39 5.55 -0.29
N ASN A 171 -27.62 4.54 -0.66
CA ASN A 171 -26.82 3.76 0.29
C ASN A 171 -25.38 4.26 0.42
N ASN A 172 -24.95 5.22 -0.38
CA ASN A 172 -23.56 5.70 -0.43
C ASN A 172 -23.30 6.91 0.50
N ASP A 173 -24.30 7.46 1.11
CA ASP A 173 -24.20 8.50 2.14
C ASP A 173 -25.54 8.57 2.87
N GLN A 174 -25.57 8.10 4.11
CA GLN A 174 -26.78 8.03 4.91
C GLN A 174 -27.10 9.39 5.58
N SER A 175 -27.06 10.47 4.81
CA SER A 175 -27.40 11.81 5.24
C SER A 175 -28.20 12.57 4.18
N ASP A 176 -28.79 13.72 4.57
CA ASP A 176 -29.52 14.59 3.65
C ASP A 176 -28.60 15.38 2.70
N ILE A 177 -27.30 15.44 3.01
CA ILE A 177 -26.26 16.15 2.25
C ILE A 177 -25.16 15.18 1.92
N TRP A 178 -25.00 14.85 0.64
CA TRP A 178 -24.06 13.84 0.17
C TRP A 178 -22.65 14.42 -0.02
N LEU A 179 -21.82 14.30 1.01
CA LEU A 179 -20.43 14.76 0.99
C LEU A 179 -19.43 13.65 0.64
N SER A 180 -19.83 12.39 0.73
CA SER A 180 -18.99 11.22 0.43
C SER A 180 -18.27 11.26 -0.93
N LEU A 181 -18.84 11.98 -1.90
CA LEU A 181 -18.32 12.08 -3.26
C LEU A 181 -17.11 13.02 -3.38
N TYR A 182 -16.96 13.99 -2.48
CA TYR A 182 -15.96 15.05 -2.57
C TYR A 182 -14.64 14.70 -1.90
N ALA A 183 -14.68 13.85 -0.87
CA ALA A 183 -13.50 13.37 -0.18
C ALA A 183 -12.92 12.12 -0.84
N ARG A 184 -11.59 12.04 -0.98
CA ARG A 184 -10.92 10.77 -1.30
C ARG A 184 -10.80 9.93 -0.04
N LYS A 185 -11.93 9.38 0.38
CA LYS A 185 -12.16 8.60 1.58
C LYS A 185 -13.06 7.42 1.27
N ALA A 186 -12.88 6.31 2.00
CA ALA A 186 -13.71 5.13 1.84
C ALA A 186 -15.20 5.46 2.00
N GLY A 187 -15.99 5.17 0.96
CA GLY A 187 -17.40 5.55 0.89
C GLY A 187 -18.23 4.98 2.02
N TYR A 188 -17.93 3.77 2.49
CA TYR A 188 -18.69 3.13 3.56
C TYR A 188 -18.63 3.87 4.92
N HIS A 189 -17.61 4.70 5.17
CA HIS A 189 -17.58 5.55 6.38
C HIS A 189 -18.74 6.54 6.47
N TYR A 190 -19.33 6.90 5.33
CA TYR A 190 -20.53 7.74 5.28
C TYR A 190 -21.84 6.94 5.46
N GLY A 191 -21.71 5.65 5.79
CA GLY A 191 -22.82 4.71 5.94
C GLY A 191 -23.11 3.94 4.66
N TRP A 192 -23.48 2.69 4.81
CA TRP A 192 -23.90 1.82 3.73
C TRP A 192 -25.05 0.92 4.19
N ASP A 193 -25.65 0.13 3.29
CA ASP A 193 -26.76 -0.77 3.64
C ASP A 193 -26.36 -1.92 4.60
N TRP A 194 -25.06 -2.18 4.75
CA TRP A 194 -24.52 -3.18 5.67
C TRP A 194 -23.71 -2.59 6.84
N GLY A 195 -23.42 -1.28 6.85
CA GLY A 195 -22.54 -0.66 7.83
C GLY A 195 -23.04 0.68 8.36
N PRO A 196 -22.73 1.01 9.61
CA PRO A 196 -23.10 2.27 10.23
C PRO A 196 -22.36 3.46 9.59
N ARG A 197 -22.94 4.66 9.73
CA ARG A 197 -22.29 5.91 9.35
C ARG A 197 -21.37 6.38 10.48
N LEU A 198 -20.06 6.15 10.32
CA LEU A 198 -19.02 6.55 11.25
C LEU A 198 -17.88 7.20 10.47
N ILE A 199 -17.92 8.51 10.33
CA ILE A 199 -16.92 9.28 9.57
C ILE A 199 -15.69 9.44 10.44
N THR A 200 -14.68 8.62 10.17
CA THR A 200 -13.41 8.55 10.89
C THR A 200 -12.45 9.67 10.51
N CYS A 201 -11.43 9.87 11.30
CA CYS A 201 -10.16 10.51 10.93
C CYS A 201 -9.03 9.91 11.75
N GLY A 202 -7.79 9.97 11.23
CA GLY A 202 -6.62 9.45 11.92
C GLY A 202 -5.52 8.99 10.96
N VAL A 203 -4.41 8.54 11.51
CA VAL A 203 -3.35 7.85 10.77
C VAL A 203 -3.67 6.36 10.82
N TRP A 204 -4.24 5.83 9.74
CA TRP A 204 -4.84 4.49 9.73
C TRP A 204 -3.92 3.37 9.20
N LYS A 205 -2.76 3.76 8.66
CA LYS A 205 -1.68 2.86 8.23
C LYS A 205 -0.37 3.23 8.93
N PRO A 206 0.69 2.43 8.80
CA PRO A 206 1.98 2.71 9.42
C PRO A 206 2.51 4.12 9.16
N ALA A 207 3.17 4.67 10.17
CA ALA A 207 3.88 5.93 10.13
C ALA A 207 5.32 5.73 10.63
N TYR A 208 6.30 6.33 9.96
CA TYR A 208 7.71 6.20 10.32
C TYR A 208 8.54 7.36 9.77
N ILE A 209 9.74 7.54 10.36
CA ILE A 209 10.81 8.36 9.78
C ILE A 209 11.74 7.42 9.03
N GLU A 210 12.01 7.72 7.77
CA GLU A 210 12.86 6.94 6.87
C GLU A 210 14.16 7.70 6.59
N PHE A 211 15.29 7.03 6.76
CA PHE A 211 16.63 7.54 6.49
C PHE A 211 17.29 6.71 5.40
N TRP A 212 17.84 7.36 4.38
CA TRP A 212 18.54 6.65 3.33
C TRP A 212 19.59 7.53 2.64
N ASN A 213 20.60 6.88 2.03
CA ASN A 213 21.67 7.50 1.28
C ASN A 213 21.82 6.80 -0.08
N ASP A 214 22.49 7.46 -1.01
CA ASP A 214 22.80 6.98 -2.36
C ASP A 214 21.56 6.61 -3.18
N PHE A 215 20.88 5.51 -2.81
CA PHE A 215 19.64 5.06 -3.46
C PHE A 215 18.80 4.21 -2.50
N LYS A 216 17.56 3.97 -2.89
CA LYS A 216 16.68 2.96 -2.28
C LYS A 216 15.83 2.27 -3.33
N ILE A 217 15.50 1.00 -3.11
CA ILE A 217 14.50 0.29 -3.89
C ILE A 217 13.12 0.68 -3.34
N GLU A 218 12.33 1.38 -4.15
CA GLU A 218 11.01 1.86 -3.74
C GLU A 218 9.95 0.76 -3.90
N ALA A 219 9.99 0.02 -5.02
CA ALA A 219 9.07 -1.07 -5.30
C ALA A 219 9.67 -2.07 -6.30
N VAL A 220 9.21 -3.31 -6.22
CA VAL A 220 9.49 -4.36 -7.20
C VAL A 220 8.19 -5.06 -7.55
N HIS A 221 7.94 -5.25 -8.84
CA HIS A 221 6.83 -6.06 -9.34
C HIS A 221 7.32 -7.08 -10.35
N VAL A 222 7.14 -8.37 -10.05
CA VAL A 222 7.51 -9.47 -10.96
C VAL A 222 6.26 -10.05 -11.58
N LYS A 223 6.19 -10.01 -12.92
CA LYS A 223 5.04 -10.49 -13.69
C LYS A 223 5.42 -11.49 -14.76
N THR A 224 4.49 -12.36 -15.11
CA THR A 224 4.60 -13.29 -16.23
C THR A 224 4.07 -12.62 -17.49
N LEU A 225 4.92 -12.49 -18.52
CA LEU A 225 4.53 -11.95 -19.83
C LEU A 225 3.90 -13.03 -20.71
N SER A 226 4.43 -14.26 -20.67
CA SER A 226 3.87 -15.36 -21.45
C SER A 226 4.29 -16.73 -20.91
N LEU A 227 3.47 -17.74 -21.21
CA LEU A 227 3.72 -19.14 -20.88
C LEU A 227 3.77 -19.98 -22.16
N ASP A 228 4.77 -20.86 -22.28
CA ASP A 228 4.81 -21.88 -23.31
C ASP A 228 4.34 -23.23 -22.74
N SER A 229 3.33 -23.80 -23.39
CA SER A 229 2.79 -25.13 -23.07
C SER A 229 2.42 -25.32 -21.59
N PRO A 230 1.61 -24.42 -20.97
CA PRO A 230 1.15 -24.60 -19.60
C PRO A 230 0.25 -25.83 -19.48
N SER A 231 0.32 -26.53 -18.36
CA SER A 231 -0.42 -27.77 -18.14
C SER A 231 -0.97 -27.85 -16.74
N VAL A 232 -2.27 -27.86 -16.61
CA VAL A 232 -3.01 -28.12 -15.36
C VAL A 232 -2.62 -29.50 -14.79
N LYS A 233 -2.43 -30.51 -15.64
CA LYS A 233 -2.12 -31.87 -15.22
C LYS A 233 -0.77 -32.00 -14.49
N THR A 234 0.23 -31.25 -14.94
CA THR A 234 1.59 -31.28 -14.35
C THR A 234 1.82 -30.13 -13.39
N GLY A 235 0.96 -29.11 -13.38
CA GLY A 235 1.14 -27.85 -12.64
C GLY A 235 2.32 -27.00 -13.17
N ARG A 236 2.83 -27.25 -14.38
CA ARG A 236 4.04 -26.61 -14.92
C ARG A 236 3.82 -26.09 -16.33
N ALA A 237 4.66 -25.12 -16.74
CA ALA A 237 4.84 -24.77 -18.15
C ALA A 237 6.20 -25.31 -18.65
N HIS A 238 6.39 -25.39 -19.96
CA HIS A 238 7.70 -25.67 -20.54
C HIS A 238 8.65 -24.48 -20.34
N LYS A 239 8.12 -23.24 -20.44
CA LYS A 239 8.85 -22.00 -20.32
C LYS A 239 7.90 -20.89 -19.87
N ALA A 240 8.40 -19.95 -19.03
CA ALA A 240 7.76 -18.66 -18.77
C ALA A 240 8.72 -17.53 -19.15
N VAL A 241 8.20 -16.51 -19.83
CA VAL A 241 8.86 -15.23 -20.00
C VAL A 241 8.37 -14.31 -18.90
N MET A 242 9.28 -13.79 -18.12
CA MET A 242 9.04 -12.98 -16.94
C MET A 242 9.64 -11.59 -17.12
N GLN A 243 9.11 -10.63 -16.40
CA GLN A 243 9.64 -9.28 -16.31
C GLN A 243 9.60 -8.81 -14.85
N ALA A 244 10.71 -8.29 -14.37
CA ALA A 244 10.76 -7.50 -13.13
C ALA A 244 10.70 -6.01 -13.50
N GLU A 245 9.74 -5.30 -12.91
CA GLU A 245 9.63 -3.84 -12.92
C GLU A 245 10.14 -3.35 -11.57
N ILE A 246 11.15 -2.49 -11.58
CA ILE A 246 11.89 -2.08 -10.39
C ILE A 246 11.92 -0.55 -10.35
N ALA A 247 11.31 0.04 -9.33
CA ALA A 247 11.37 1.46 -9.06
C ALA A 247 12.51 1.74 -8.07
N ILE A 248 13.48 2.56 -8.48
CA ILE A 248 14.63 2.97 -7.67
C ILE A 248 14.63 4.48 -7.54
N VAL A 249 14.80 4.98 -6.32
CA VAL A 249 15.04 6.40 -6.07
C VAL A 249 16.51 6.60 -5.77
N ALA A 250 17.21 7.40 -6.58
CA ALA A 250 18.62 7.72 -6.39
C ALA A 250 18.80 9.17 -5.94
N ASP A 251 19.73 9.39 -5.01
CA ASP A 251 20.07 10.72 -4.48
C ASP A 251 20.85 11.57 -5.49
N LYS A 252 21.58 10.91 -6.36
CA LYS A 252 22.42 11.51 -7.41
C LYS A 252 22.61 10.55 -8.57
N PRO A 253 23.04 11.03 -9.75
CA PRO A 253 23.38 10.14 -10.86
C PRO A 253 24.46 9.14 -10.45
N THR A 254 24.23 7.84 -10.69
CA THR A 254 25.15 6.75 -10.35
C THR A 254 24.99 5.56 -11.30
N GLU A 255 26.06 4.75 -11.43
CA GLU A 255 25.99 3.47 -12.12
C GLU A 255 25.62 2.36 -11.15
N ALA A 256 24.68 1.51 -11.53
CA ALA A 256 24.26 0.36 -10.74
C ALA A 256 24.28 -0.92 -11.57
N VAL A 257 24.64 -2.02 -10.94
CA VAL A 257 24.38 -3.38 -11.45
C VAL A 257 23.11 -3.86 -10.76
N ILE A 258 22.13 -4.26 -11.56
CA ILE A 258 20.86 -4.79 -11.08
C ILE A 258 20.74 -6.24 -11.52
N SER A 259 20.48 -7.15 -10.59
CA SER A 259 20.26 -8.56 -10.87
C SER A 259 18.94 -9.05 -10.25
N VAL A 260 18.38 -10.07 -10.89
CA VAL A 260 17.24 -10.85 -10.39
C VAL A 260 17.67 -12.28 -10.21
N GLU A 261 17.41 -12.82 -9.05
CA GLU A 261 17.78 -14.19 -8.68
C GLU A 261 16.57 -14.98 -8.18
N GLU A 262 16.64 -16.30 -8.35
CA GLU A 262 15.73 -17.26 -7.74
C GLU A 262 16.57 -18.44 -7.20
N GLU A 263 16.38 -18.81 -5.94
CA GLU A 263 17.11 -19.90 -5.27
C GLU A 263 18.65 -19.78 -5.43
N GLY A 264 19.19 -18.55 -5.38
CA GLY A 264 20.61 -18.25 -5.54
C GLY A 264 21.13 -18.37 -6.98
N LYS A 265 20.25 -18.52 -7.96
CA LYS A 265 20.59 -18.53 -9.37
C LYS A 265 20.25 -17.22 -10.02
N VAL A 266 21.23 -16.53 -10.57
CA VAL A 266 21.03 -15.30 -11.37
C VAL A 266 20.23 -15.63 -12.64
N LEU A 267 19.11 -14.95 -12.81
CA LEU A 267 18.20 -15.05 -13.95
C LEU A 267 18.48 -13.97 -15.01
N CYS A 268 18.75 -12.75 -14.55
CA CYS A 268 19.26 -11.63 -15.36
C CYS A 268 20.21 -10.77 -14.51
N SER A 269 21.13 -10.06 -15.16
CA SER A 269 22.02 -9.09 -14.52
C SER A 269 22.53 -8.13 -15.59
N ASP A 270 22.26 -6.82 -15.40
CA ASP A 270 22.68 -5.78 -16.33
C ASP A 270 23.13 -4.51 -15.58
N ARG A 271 23.84 -3.64 -16.30
CA ARG A 271 24.30 -2.34 -15.79
C ARG A 271 23.36 -1.23 -16.27
N TYR A 272 23.01 -0.34 -15.34
CA TYR A 272 22.10 0.78 -15.57
C TYR A 272 22.71 2.07 -15.06
N SER A 273 22.52 3.16 -15.81
CA SER A 273 22.85 4.52 -15.37
C SER A 273 21.60 5.12 -14.72
N LEU A 274 21.61 5.27 -13.42
CA LEU A 274 20.54 5.89 -12.66
C LEU A 274 20.70 7.41 -12.68
N ILE A 275 19.58 8.12 -12.83
CA ILE A 275 19.51 9.59 -12.67
C ILE A 275 19.05 9.93 -11.24
N GLU A 276 19.30 11.17 -10.81
CA GLU A 276 18.71 11.69 -9.57
C GLU A 276 17.19 11.62 -9.63
N GLY A 277 16.55 11.15 -8.53
CA GLY A 277 15.12 10.92 -8.42
C GLY A 277 14.69 9.52 -8.82
N VAL A 278 13.47 9.39 -9.35
CA VAL A 278 12.84 8.11 -9.68
C VAL A 278 13.38 7.54 -10.98
N ASN A 279 13.73 6.25 -10.95
CA ASN A 279 14.17 5.45 -12.09
C ASN A 279 13.30 4.20 -12.20
N ASP A 280 12.62 4.03 -13.32
CA ASP A 280 11.83 2.83 -13.62
C ASP A 280 12.64 1.90 -14.51
N ILE A 281 13.06 0.79 -13.97
CA ILE A 281 13.92 -0.20 -14.63
C ILE A 281 13.10 -1.45 -14.92
N THR A 282 13.36 -2.08 -16.08
CA THR A 282 12.77 -3.37 -16.43
C THR A 282 13.85 -4.39 -16.72
N CYS A 283 13.72 -5.59 -16.15
CA CYS A 283 14.59 -6.73 -16.41
C CYS A 283 13.75 -7.90 -16.92
N ASP A 284 14.02 -8.37 -18.15
CA ASP A 284 13.38 -9.54 -18.72
C ASP A 284 14.21 -10.79 -18.46
N PHE A 285 13.55 -11.89 -18.08
CA PHE A 285 14.22 -13.17 -17.85
C PHE A 285 13.32 -14.37 -18.20
N VAL A 286 13.88 -15.56 -18.15
CA VAL A 286 13.20 -16.77 -18.56
C VAL A 286 13.33 -17.86 -17.50
N LEU A 287 12.18 -18.38 -17.07
CA LEU A 287 12.11 -19.58 -16.25
C LEU A 287 11.91 -20.82 -17.12
N LYS A 288 12.71 -21.85 -16.87
CA LYS A 288 12.62 -23.16 -17.54
C LYS A 288 11.85 -24.13 -16.65
N LYS A 289 10.76 -24.67 -17.17
CA LYS A 289 9.88 -25.62 -16.47
C LYS A 289 9.39 -25.11 -15.10
N PRO A 290 8.94 -23.82 -14.97
CA PRO A 290 8.46 -23.32 -13.71
C PRO A 290 7.23 -24.08 -13.25
N SER A 291 7.05 -24.19 -11.94
CA SER A 291 5.76 -24.49 -11.35
C SER A 291 4.82 -23.30 -11.53
N LEU A 292 3.54 -23.57 -11.72
CA LEU A 292 2.54 -22.53 -11.98
C LEU A 292 1.63 -22.34 -10.77
N TRP A 293 1.23 -21.09 -10.56
CA TRP A 293 0.15 -20.78 -9.66
C TRP A 293 -1.20 -21.06 -10.35
N TRP A 294 -2.09 -21.75 -9.65
CA TRP A 294 -3.45 -22.05 -10.09
C TRP A 294 -4.47 -21.61 -9.06
N CYS A 295 -5.63 -21.17 -9.52
CA CYS A 295 -6.71 -20.85 -8.58
C CYS A 295 -7.28 -22.12 -7.92
N ASN A 296 -7.95 -21.92 -6.79
CA ASN A 296 -8.57 -22.98 -6.01
C ASN A 296 -9.47 -23.89 -6.87
N GLY A 297 -9.27 -25.19 -6.74
CA GLY A 297 -9.97 -26.23 -7.50
C GLY A 297 -9.36 -26.53 -8.87
N TYR A 298 -8.31 -25.82 -9.33
CA TYR A 298 -7.65 -26.08 -10.62
C TYR A 298 -6.23 -26.65 -10.47
N GLY A 299 -5.54 -26.36 -9.40
CA GLY A 299 -4.18 -26.86 -9.18
C GLY A 299 -3.55 -26.31 -7.91
N ARG A 300 -2.21 -26.38 -7.84
CA ARG A 300 -1.43 -25.90 -6.69
C ARG A 300 -1.20 -24.38 -6.77
N GLN A 301 -0.96 -23.77 -5.63
CA GLN A 301 -0.64 -22.36 -5.45
C GLN A 301 0.88 -22.21 -5.24
N ASP A 302 1.67 -22.60 -6.25
CA ASP A 302 3.13 -22.48 -6.16
C ASP A 302 3.53 -20.99 -6.28
N ILE A 303 4.20 -20.48 -5.23
CA ILE A 303 4.75 -19.13 -5.16
C ILE A 303 6.26 -19.20 -5.32
N HIS A 304 6.79 -18.37 -6.18
CA HIS A 304 8.23 -18.17 -6.41
C HIS A 304 8.72 -16.98 -5.60
N GLU A 305 9.94 -17.03 -5.14
CA GLU A 305 10.61 -15.95 -4.43
C GLU A 305 11.77 -15.44 -5.27
N PHE A 306 11.68 -14.18 -5.70
CA PHE A 306 12.68 -13.50 -6.50
C PHE A 306 13.41 -12.48 -5.63
N THR A 307 14.74 -12.53 -5.62
CA THR A 307 15.58 -11.52 -5.00
C THR A 307 16.06 -10.56 -6.08
N VAL A 308 15.79 -9.28 -5.89
CA VAL A 308 16.32 -8.20 -6.73
C VAL A 308 17.44 -7.52 -5.95
N ASP A 309 18.65 -7.61 -6.48
CA ASP A 309 19.82 -6.95 -5.92
C ASP A 309 20.21 -5.74 -6.75
N VAL A 310 20.46 -4.63 -6.09
CA VAL A 310 20.96 -3.39 -6.69
C VAL A 310 22.29 -3.06 -6.03
N GLN A 311 23.34 -2.91 -6.83
CA GLN A 311 24.70 -2.63 -6.37
C GLN A 311 25.29 -1.45 -7.11
N THR A 312 25.73 -0.43 -6.38
CA THR A 312 26.54 0.70 -6.88
C THR A 312 28.01 0.50 -6.47
N GLU A 313 28.85 1.49 -6.72
CA GLU A 313 30.25 1.47 -6.24
C GLU A 313 30.34 1.54 -4.71
N SER A 314 29.40 2.25 -4.05
CA SER A 314 29.43 2.56 -2.61
C SER A 314 28.42 1.77 -1.78
N SER A 315 27.32 1.31 -2.37
CA SER A 315 26.18 0.77 -1.63
C SER A 315 25.53 -0.42 -2.32
N SER A 316 24.79 -1.23 -1.56
CA SER A 316 23.99 -2.33 -2.08
C SER A 316 22.67 -2.44 -1.32
N ALA A 317 21.60 -2.86 -2.01
CA ALA A 317 20.30 -3.16 -1.43
C ALA A 317 19.72 -4.40 -2.08
N SER A 318 18.89 -5.14 -1.33
CA SER A 318 18.18 -6.33 -1.79
C SER A 318 16.69 -6.20 -1.51
N TYR A 319 15.86 -6.66 -2.42
CA TYR A 319 14.40 -6.71 -2.25
C TYR A 319 13.89 -8.10 -2.63
N ILE A 320 13.08 -8.68 -1.75
CA ILE A 320 12.50 -10.02 -1.99
C ILE A 320 11.05 -9.84 -2.43
N GLN A 321 10.75 -10.30 -3.65
CA GLN A 321 9.41 -10.28 -4.23
C GLN A 321 8.87 -11.70 -4.39
N LYS A 322 7.73 -11.99 -3.77
CA LYS A 322 6.97 -13.21 -4.00
C LYS A 322 6.00 -13.05 -5.14
N ALA A 323 5.95 -14.01 -6.04
CA ALA A 323 5.01 -13.99 -7.16
C ALA A 323 4.56 -15.40 -7.59
N GLY A 324 3.30 -15.54 -7.93
CA GLY A 324 2.79 -16.72 -8.63
C GLY A 324 3.09 -16.62 -10.14
N VAL A 325 3.73 -17.62 -10.71
CA VAL A 325 3.95 -17.67 -12.17
C VAL A 325 2.63 -18.05 -12.84
N ARG A 326 1.96 -17.06 -13.43
CA ARG A 326 0.64 -17.22 -14.05
C ARG A 326 0.38 -16.16 -15.10
N THR A 327 -0.50 -16.46 -16.07
CA THR A 327 -1.16 -15.46 -16.92
C THR A 327 -2.66 -15.46 -16.64
N ILE A 328 -3.25 -14.26 -16.57
CA ILE A 328 -4.70 -14.06 -16.44
C ILE A 328 -5.15 -13.16 -17.56
N ASP A 329 -6.07 -13.66 -18.40
CA ASP A 329 -6.61 -12.94 -19.54
C ASP A 329 -8.11 -12.75 -19.38
N VAL A 330 -8.61 -11.55 -19.68
CA VAL A 330 -10.04 -11.27 -19.82
C VAL A 330 -10.43 -11.45 -21.27
N ILE A 331 -11.18 -12.51 -21.55
CA ILE A 331 -11.63 -12.84 -22.90
C ILE A 331 -12.99 -12.21 -23.14
N ARG A 332 -13.06 -11.34 -24.16
CA ARG A 332 -14.30 -10.69 -24.60
C ARG A 332 -14.48 -10.99 -26.08
N GLN A 333 -15.56 -11.68 -26.42
CA GLN A 333 -15.87 -12.08 -27.79
C GLN A 333 -17.35 -11.78 -28.11
N ASP A 334 -17.61 -11.39 -29.34
CA ASP A 334 -18.98 -11.25 -29.82
C ASP A 334 -19.63 -12.63 -29.96
N ASP A 335 -20.85 -12.79 -29.49
CA ASP A 335 -21.64 -14.00 -29.58
C ASP A 335 -23.07 -13.69 -30.08
N ALA A 336 -23.93 -14.70 -30.12
CA ALA A 336 -25.31 -14.56 -30.66
C ALA A 336 -26.21 -13.66 -29.77
N TRP A 337 -25.81 -13.36 -28.54
CA TRP A 337 -26.57 -12.57 -27.56
C TRP A 337 -25.91 -11.25 -27.16
N GLY A 338 -24.67 -10.98 -27.65
CA GLY A 338 -23.92 -9.75 -27.35
C GLY A 338 -22.44 -9.98 -27.24
N LYS A 339 -21.83 -9.63 -26.08
CA LYS A 339 -20.41 -9.83 -25.78
C LYS A 339 -20.25 -10.73 -24.59
N SER A 340 -19.56 -11.84 -24.78
CA SER A 340 -19.14 -12.70 -23.67
C SER A 340 -18.07 -12.01 -22.82
N MET A 341 -17.95 -12.43 -21.57
CA MET A 341 -16.83 -12.13 -20.68
C MET A 341 -16.45 -13.39 -19.92
N SER A 342 -15.24 -13.86 -20.10
CA SER A 342 -14.70 -14.99 -19.36
C SER A 342 -13.26 -14.71 -18.93
N LEU A 343 -12.81 -15.38 -17.89
CA LEU A 343 -11.42 -15.33 -17.43
C LEU A 343 -10.69 -16.60 -17.88
N ARG A 344 -9.45 -16.39 -18.30
CA ARG A 344 -8.56 -17.47 -18.70
C ARG A 344 -7.29 -17.41 -17.87
N LEU A 345 -7.05 -18.45 -17.08
CA LEU A 345 -5.85 -18.60 -16.25
C LEU A 345 -4.92 -19.61 -16.91
N ASN A 346 -3.67 -19.22 -17.18
CA ASN A 346 -2.68 -20.09 -17.81
C ASN A 346 -3.17 -20.78 -19.09
N GLY A 347 -3.97 -20.07 -19.89
CA GLY A 347 -4.56 -20.61 -21.13
C GLY A 347 -5.82 -21.47 -20.96
N TYR A 348 -6.32 -21.69 -19.72
CA TYR A 348 -7.52 -22.45 -19.44
C TYR A 348 -8.66 -21.55 -18.98
N ASP A 349 -9.84 -21.75 -19.54
CA ASP A 349 -11.03 -20.99 -19.13
C ASP A 349 -11.44 -21.39 -17.71
N VAL A 350 -11.68 -20.39 -16.86
CA VAL A 350 -12.03 -20.55 -15.46
C VAL A 350 -13.45 -20.09 -15.21
N PHE A 351 -14.25 -20.94 -14.58
CA PHE A 351 -15.54 -20.53 -14.03
C PHE A 351 -15.29 -19.89 -12.64
N CYS A 352 -15.50 -18.57 -12.56
CA CYS A 352 -15.28 -17.81 -11.34
C CYS A 352 -16.42 -18.05 -10.35
N LYS A 353 -16.08 -18.60 -9.19
CA LYS A 353 -16.98 -18.83 -8.05
C LYS A 353 -16.52 -17.98 -6.90
N GLY A 354 -17.38 -17.11 -6.38
CA GLY A 354 -16.95 -16.21 -5.33
C GLY A 354 -18.02 -15.26 -4.85
N ALA A 355 -17.60 -14.23 -4.16
CA ALA A 355 -18.45 -13.22 -3.56
C ALA A 355 -17.81 -11.83 -3.65
N ASN A 356 -18.62 -10.80 -3.35
CA ASN A 356 -18.05 -9.48 -3.06
C ASN A 356 -17.39 -9.51 -1.69
N TRP A 357 -16.25 -8.88 -1.61
CA TRP A 357 -15.52 -8.62 -0.38
C TRP A 357 -15.75 -7.15 0.03
N ILE A 358 -16.25 -6.95 1.23
CA ILE A 358 -16.39 -5.64 1.86
C ILE A 358 -15.40 -5.55 3.02
N PRO A 359 -15.09 -4.35 3.56
CA PRO A 359 -14.20 -4.23 4.71
C PRO A 359 -14.61 -5.14 5.88
N VAL A 360 -13.63 -5.82 6.45
CA VAL A 360 -13.82 -6.80 7.53
C VAL A 360 -14.37 -6.14 8.80
N ASP A 361 -14.07 -4.86 8.98
CA ASP A 361 -14.55 -4.05 10.10
C ASP A 361 -14.80 -2.61 9.63
N ASN A 362 -15.67 -1.90 10.34
CA ASN A 362 -15.86 -0.47 10.11
C ASN A 362 -14.60 0.35 10.44
N PHE A 363 -13.80 -0.12 11.38
CA PHE A 363 -12.51 0.44 11.76
C PHE A 363 -11.39 -0.51 11.31
N PRO A 364 -10.76 -0.30 10.16
CA PRO A 364 -9.82 -1.26 9.56
C PRO A 364 -8.63 -1.56 10.46
N THR A 365 -8.23 -0.63 11.31
CA THR A 365 -7.10 -0.78 12.24
C THR A 365 -7.34 -1.79 13.36
N ARG A 366 -8.57 -2.25 13.57
CA ARG A 366 -8.90 -3.29 14.56
C ARG A 366 -8.65 -4.71 14.06
N ARG A 367 -8.26 -4.89 12.79
CA ARG A 367 -8.09 -6.20 12.16
C ARG A 367 -6.62 -6.59 12.06
N CYS A 368 -6.40 -7.88 12.10
CA CYS A 368 -5.06 -8.46 12.03
C CYS A 368 -5.03 -9.59 11.00
N ARG A 369 -3.83 -10.12 10.74
CA ARG A 369 -3.58 -11.18 9.77
C ARG A 369 -4.49 -12.38 9.92
N SER A 370 -4.80 -12.78 11.16
CA SER A 370 -5.67 -13.96 11.43
C SER A 370 -7.09 -13.73 10.93
N ASP A 371 -7.64 -12.52 10.99
CA ASP A 371 -8.99 -12.22 10.52
C ASP A 371 -9.10 -12.41 9.00
N TYR A 372 -8.09 -11.91 8.26
CA TYR A 372 -8.02 -12.10 6.81
C TYR A 372 -7.85 -13.57 6.44
N ALA A 373 -6.97 -14.28 7.14
CA ALA A 373 -6.71 -15.71 6.90
C ALA A 373 -7.96 -16.57 7.19
N GLU A 374 -8.73 -16.27 8.25
CA GLU A 374 -9.96 -16.99 8.57
C GLU A 374 -11.03 -16.81 7.49
N LEU A 375 -11.30 -15.56 7.08
CA LEU A 375 -12.36 -15.26 6.11
C LEU A 375 -12.00 -15.77 4.71
N THR A 376 -10.76 -15.57 4.25
CA THR A 376 -10.31 -16.09 2.96
C THR A 376 -10.21 -17.61 2.96
N GLY A 377 -9.84 -18.22 4.10
CA GLY A 377 -9.85 -19.65 4.32
C GLY A 377 -11.26 -20.24 4.19
N ALA A 378 -12.25 -19.63 4.86
CA ALA A 378 -13.64 -20.03 4.74
C ALA A 378 -14.17 -19.92 3.29
N ALA A 379 -13.77 -18.87 2.56
CA ALA A 379 -14.12 -18.75 1.15
C ALA A 379 -13.51 -19.87 0.30
N ALA A 380 -12.23 -20.20 0.53
CA ALA A 380 -11.56 -21.30 -0.16
C ALA A 380 -12.19 -22.67 0.15
N GLU A 381 -12.53 -22.94 1.42
CA GLU A 381 -13.23 -24.18 1.86
C GLU A 381 -14.62 -24.28 1.23
N ALA A 382 -15.32 -23.15 1.03
CA ALA A 382 -16.59 -23.12 0.31
C ALA A 382 -16.43 -23.34 -1.21
N GLY A 383 -15.21 -23.55 -1.71
CA GLY A 383 -14.91 -23.79 -3.11
C GLY A 383 -14.89 -22.52 -3.97
N MET A 384 -14.76 -21.35 -3.35
CA MET A 384 -14.54 -20.09 -4.07
C MET A 384 -13.13 -20.03 -4.63
N ASN A 385 -12.98 -19.39 -5.78
CA ASN A 385 -11.70 -19.19 -6.44
C ASN A 385 -11.49 -17.72 -6.87
N MET A 386 -12.41 -16.83 -6.51
CA MET A 386 -12.31 -15.39 -6.76
C MET A 386 -13.07 -14.60 -5.68
N LEU A 387 -12.50 -13.49 -5.27
CA LEU A 387 -13.18 -12.47 -4.46
C LEU A 387 -13.09 -11.12 -5.18
N ARG A 388 -14.17 -10.33 -5.11
CA ARG A 388 -14.17 -8.97 -5.63
C ARG A 388 -14.09 -8.00 -4.47
N VAL A 389 -12.95 -7.31 -4.34
CA VAL A 389 -12.80 -6.19 -3.42
C VAL A 389 -13.61 -5.02 -3.96
N TRP A 390 -14.70 -4.71 -3.25
CA TRP A 390 -15.69 -3.72 -3.67
C TRP A 390 -15.16 -2.28 -3.52
N GLY A 391 -15.43 -1.43 -4.51
CA GLY A 391 -14.87 -0.08 -4.62
C GLY A 391 -15.38 0.96 -3.62
N GLY A 392 -16.40 0.66 -2.82
CA GLY A 392 -16.84 1.53 -1.72
C GLY A 392 -16.08 1.30 -0.41
N GLY A 393 -15.19 0.31 -0.40
CA GLY A 393 -14.34 -0.08 0.72
C GLY A 393 -12.94 0.52 0.66
N LEU A 394 -11.95 -0.34 0.86
CA LEU A 394 -10.53 -0.02 0.96
C LEU A 394 -9.75 -0.81 -0.08
N TYR A 395 -8.53 -0.37 -0.41
CA TYR A 395 -7.47 -1.26 -0.85
C TYR A 395 -7.00 -2.02 0.38
N GLU A 396 -7.17 -3.34 0.36
CA GLU A 396 -6.99 -4.17 1.55
C GLU A 396 -5.53 -4.21 2.01
N HIS A 397 -5.32 -4.72 3.22
CA HIS A 397 -3.99 -4.96 3.77
C HIS A 397 -3.28 -6.08 2.99
N GLU A 398 -1.95 -6.06 2.94
CA GLU A 398 -1.14 -7.10 2.26
C GLU A 398 -1.47 -8.51 2.73
N ASP A 399 -1.79 -8.71 4.01
CA ASP A 399 -2.22 -9.99 4.56
C ASP A 399 -3.42 -10.62 3.85
N PHE A 400 -4.33 -9.79 3.30
CA PHE A 400 -5.44 -10.26 2.48
C PHE A 400 -4.95 -10.85 1.15
N TYR A 401 -4.06 -10.12 0.47
CA TYR A 401 -3.52 -10.57 -0.82
C TYR A 401 -2.61 -11.78 -0.66
N ASP A 402 -1.78 -11.82 0.38
CA ASP A 402 -0.95 -12.98 0.75
C ASP A 402 -1.81 -14.24 1.02
N ALA A 403 -2.92 -14.08 1.73
CA ALA A 403 -3.85 -15.16 1.98
C ALA A 403 -4.54 -15.63 0.68
N CYS A 404 -4.96 -14.70 -0.18
CA CYS A 404 -5.52 -15.03 -1.49
C CYS A 404 -4.52 -15.78 -2.38
N ASP A 405 -3.27 -15.33 -2.44
CA ASP A 405 -2.22 -15.99 -3.21
C ASP A 405 -1.96 -17.41 -2.71
N SER A 406 -1.89 -17.62 -1.39
CA SER A 406 -1.64 -18.93 -0.80
C SER A 406 -2.82 -19.92 -0.91
N LEU A 407 -4.04 -19.41 -1.00
CA LEU A 407 -5.28 -20.21 -1.07
C LEU A 407 -5.82 -20.39 -2.51
N GLY A 408 -5.22 -19.72 -3.49
CA GLY A 408 -5.69 -19.79 -4.87
C GLY A 408 -6.94 -18.94 -5.14
N ILE A 409 -7.10 -17.86 -4.42
CA ILE A 409 -8.20 -16.92 -4.64
C ILE A 409 -7.73 -15.83 -5.59
N MET A 410 -8.32 -15.76 -6.77
CA MET A 410 -8.13 -14.61 -7.67
C MET A 410 -8.82 -13.39 -7.08
N VAL A 411 -8.25 -12.22 -7.28
CA VAL A 411 -8.83 -10.96 -6.79
C VAL A 411 -9.28 -10.11 -7.97
N TRP A 412 -10.55 -9.71 -7.95
CA TRP A 412 -11.06 -8.62 -8.77
C TRP A 412 -11.03 -7.37 -7.91
N GLN A 413 -10.08 -6.47 -8.19
CA GLN A 413 -9.94 -5.22 -7.46
C GLN A 413 -10.71 -4.10 -8.16
N ASP A 414 -11.76 -3.57 -7.51
CA ASP A 414 -12.34 -2.30 -7.94
C ASP A 414 -11.40 -1.16 -7.52
N MET A 415 -11.28 -0.13 -8.34
CA MET A 415 -10.77 1.16 -7.87
C MET A 415 -11.72 1.73 -6.82
N ALA A 416 -11.20 2.55 -5.90
CA ALA A 416 -11.98 3.04 -4.75
C ALA A 416 -13.06 4.06 -5.16
N PHE A 417 -14.01 3.60 -5.98
CA PHE A 417 -15.20 4.33 -6.44
C PHE A 417 -16.42 3.41 -6.39
N ALA A 418 -17.51 3.90 -5.82
CA ALA A 418 -18.76 3.16 -5.77
C ALA A 418 -19.99 4.06 -5.84
N CYS A 419 -20.97 3.66 -6.64
CA CYS A 419 -22.37 4.12 -6.62
C CYS A 419 -22.55 5.64 -6.51
N GLY A 420 -21.73 6.42 -7.20
CA GLY A 420 -21.81 7.88 -7.17
C GLY A 420 -21.22 8.55 -8.40
N MET A 421 -21.57 9.80 -8.57
CA MET A 421 -20.95 10.70 -9.54
C MET A 421 -19.85 11.48 -8.83
N PHE A 422 -18.60 11.17 -9.15
CA PHE A 422 -17.46 11.81 -8.51
C PHE A 422 -17.07 13.12 -9.22
N PRO A 423 -16.39 14.05 -8.52
CA PRO A 423 -15.82 15.24 -9.15
C PRO A 423 -14.87 14.89 -10.29
N SER A 424 -14.76 15.80 -11.27
CA SER A 424 -13.85 15.64 -12.42
C SER A 424 -13.01 16.89 -12.66
N ASP A 425 -12.88 17.74 -11.65
CA ASP A 425 -11.95 18.88 -11.69
C ASP A 425 -10.50 18.39 -11.62
N GLU A 426 -9.59 19.25 -12.06
CA GLU A 426 -8.17 18.91 -12.19
C GLU A 426 -7.53 18.46 -10.87
N ALA A 427 -7.86 19.11 -9.75
CA ALA A 427 -7.28 18.80 -8.45
C ALA A 427 -7.70 17.40 -7.99
N TYR A 428 -8.99 17.06 -8.17
CA TYR A 428 -9.49 15.72 -7.84
C TYR A 428 -8.85 14.65 -8.72
N LEU A 429 -8.74 14.90 -10.04
CA LEU A 429 -8.11 13.95 -10.96
C LEU A 429 -6.62 13.75 -10.68
N GLN A 430 -5.88 14.81 -10.34
CA GLN A 430 -4.48 14.70 -9.94
C GLN A 430 -4.31 13.85 -8.66
N SER A 431 -5.18 14.04 -7.65
CA SER A 431 -5.15 13.25 -6.42
C SER A 431 -5.39 11.77 -6.70
N VAL A 432 -6.37 11.45 -7.56
CA VAL A 432 -6.68 10.07 -7.98
C VAL A 432 -5.57 9.46 -8.84
N THR A 433 -4.95 10.25 -9.72
CA THR A 433 -3.83 9.76 -10.57
C THR A 433 -2.61 9.39 -9.73
N ALA A 434 -2.39 10.11 -8.63
CA ALA A 434 -1.29 9.82 -7.70
C ALA A 434 -1.60 8.68 -6.71
N GLU A 435 -2.88 8.28 -6.59
CA GLU A 435 -3.34 7.11 -5.85
C GLU A 435 -3.08 5.81 -6.64
#